data_c4369963de488aed5fe1b9f4c2c9e761
#
_entry.id   c4369963de488aed5fe1b9f4c2c9e761
#
_cell.length_a   1.000
_cell.length_b   1.000
_cell.length_c   1.000
_cell.angle_alpha   90.00
_cell.angle_beta   90.00
_cell.angle_gamma   90.00
#
_symmetry.space_group_name_H-M   'P 1'
#
loop_
_entity.id
_entity.type
_entity.pdbx_description
1 polymer ?
#
loop_
_entity_poly.entity_id
_entity_poly.type
_entity_poly.pdbx_seq_one_letter_code
_entity_poly.pdbx_strand_id
1 'polypeptide(L)'
;MALHTYPSHSCKMKKSQIDILPEYFDYYINLNEDIELGTAFDRSVEEIDGLNLHLLKAIGLRTYAEGKWTVHKIIQHLTDWERIWCYRTIVAARKEGTVPEGLEQDIMARNSNADELTLEQLLTELRTVRIATKAMFDSFNMDILQTNCRFYTYEMSVLAIGFSIIGHQLHHFKVIDEKYRPLAPALQDN
;
A
#
# COMPACT_ATOMS: atom_id res chain seq x y z
N MET A 1 -28.58 14.89 8.40
CA MET A 1 -28.41 13.43 8.47
C MET A 1 -27.14 13.19 9.29
N ALA A 2 -27.26 12.82 10.55
CA ALA A 2 -26.11 12.65 11.43
C ALA A 2 -25.34 11.42 10.98
N LEU A 3 -24.08 11.60 10.60
CA LEU A 3 -23.14 10.49 10.39
C LEU A 3 -23.02 9.77 11.74
N HIS A 4 -23.55 8.54 11.82
CA HIS A 4 -23.28 7.67 12.93
C HIS A 4 -21.76 7.45 12.95
N THR A 5 -21.10 8.07 13.92
CA THR A 5 -19.72 7.70 14.25
C THR A 5 -19.80 6.28 14.80
N TYR A 6 -19.36 5.32 13.99
CA TYR A 6 -19.08 3.99 14.52
C TYR A 6 -18.14 4.15 15.72
N PRO A 7 -18.43 3.50 16.88
CA PRO A 7 -17.43 3.47 17.94
C PRO A 7 -16.15 2.95 17.32
N SER A 8 -15.06 3.71 17.43
CA SER A 8 -13.78 3.35 16.89
C SER A 8 -13.30 2.06 17.56
N HIS A 9 -13.70 0.92 17.04
CA HIS A 9 -12.95 -0.32 17.23
C HIS A 9 -11.76 -0.21 16.29
N SER A 10 -11.03 0.91 16.42
CA SER A 10 -9.82 1.11 15.67
C SER A 10 -8.93 -0.10 15.87
N CYS A 11 -8.36 -0.57 14.81
CA CYS A 11 -7.43 -1.69 14.77
C CYS A 11 -6.26 -1.41 15.72
N LYS A 12 -6.43 -1.75 17.02
CA LYS A 12 -5.52 -1.39 18.14
C LYS A 12 -4.29 -2.29 18.23
N MET A 13 -4.22 -3.31 17.38
CA MET A 13 -3.04 -4.18 17.37
C MET A 13 -1.84 -3.48 16.74
N LYS A 14 -0.68 -3.68 17.35
CA LYS A 14 0.62 -3.14 16.90
C LYS A 14 1.39 -4.17 16.08
N LYS A 15 2.40 -3.70 15.37
CA LYS A 15 3.34 -4.54 14.63
C LYS A 15 3.99 -5.61 15.51
N SER A 16 4.39 -5.25 16.73
CA SER A 16 5.00 -6.18 17.71
C SER A 16 4.10 -7.33 18.16
N GLN A 17 2.81 -7.30 17.82
CA GLN A 17 1.85 -8.37 18.09
C GLN A 17 1.68 -9.34 16.91
N ILE A 18 2.50 -9.24 15.89
CA ILE A 18 2.59 -10.24 14.82
C ILE A 18 3.46 -11.40 15.34
N ASP A 19 2.84 -12.56 15.54
CA ASP A 19 3.52 -13.72 16.14
C ASP A 19 4.65 -14.27 15.25
N ILE A 20 4.39 -14.35 13.94
CA ILE A 20 5.34 -14.87 12.95
C ILE A 20 5.48 -13.85 11.83
N LEU A 21 6.70 -13.31 11.69
CA LEU A 21 7.04 -12.47 10.54
C LEU A 21 7.27 -13.39 9.33
N PRO A 22 6.48 -13.23 8.26
CA PRO A 22 6.62 -14.07 7.08
C PRO A 22 7.87 -13.69 6.30
N GLU A 23 8.63 -14.67 5.85
CA GLU A 23 9.77 -14.48 4.96
C GLU A 23 9.36 -13.61 3.74
N TYR A 24 10.25 -12.75 3.28
CA TYR A 24 10.02 -11.75 2.23
C TYR A 24 9.16 -10.55 2.65
N PHE A 25 8.04 -10.74 3.37
CA PHE A 25 7.18 -9.64 3.81
C PHE A 25 7.66 -8.97 5.09
N ASP A 26 8.52 -9.64 5.86
CA ASP A 26 9.20 -9.08 7.03
C ASP A 26 9.89 -7.75 6.72
N TYR A 27 10.48 -7.62 5.52
CA TYR A 27 11.07 -6.37 5.06
C TYR A 27 10.06 -5.22 5.07
N TYR A 28 8.90 -5.38 4.43
CA TYR A 28 7.87 -4.34 4.38
C TYR A 28 7.27 -4.06 5.76
N ILE A 29 6.98 -5.11 6.53
CA ILE A 29 6.46 -4.97 7.89
C ILE A 29 7.41 -4.15 8.76
N ASN A 30 8.72 -4.41 8.68
CA ASN A 30 9.73 -3.73 9.47
C ASN A 30 9.97 -2.26 9.08
N LEU A 31 9.52 -1.80 7.93
CA LEU A 31 9.53 -0.38 7.58
C LEU A 31 8.57 0.46 8.42
N ASN A 32 7.56 -0.16 9.03
CA ASN A 32 6.59 0.54 9.86
C ASN A 32 7.13 0.78 11.29
N GLU A 33 6.68 1.86 11.91
CA GLU A 33 6.80 2.06 13.36
C GLU A 33 5.97 1.04 14.13
N ASP A 34 6.28 0.82 15.42
CA ASP A 34 5.48 -0.05 16.30
C ASP A 34 4.31 0.73 16.93
N ILE A 35 3.35 1.09 16.11
CA ILE A 35 2.12 1.80 16.49
C ILE A 35 0.88 0.96 16.16
N GLU A 36 -0.28 1.39 16.60
CA GLU A 36 -1.56 0.73 16.26
C GLU A 36 -1.79 0.76 14.74
N LEU A 37 -2.26 -0.35 14.17
CA LEU A 37 -2.46 -0.47 12.72
C LEU A 37 -3.41 0.61 12.18
N GLY A 38 -4.47 0.96 12.91
CA GLY A 38 -5.37 2.06 12.53
C GLY A 38 -4.63 3.39 12.39
N THR A 39 -3.75 3.72 13.35
CA THR A 39 -2.90 4.91 13.30
C THR A 39 -1.88 4.85 12.15
N ALA A 40 -1.33 3.66 11.88
CA ALA A 40 -0.41 3.47 10.76
C ALA A 40 -1.10 3.73 9.41
N PHE A 41 -2.37 3.28 9.26
CA PHE A 41 -3.17 3.60 8.08
C PHE A 41 -3.45 5.11 7.95
N ASP A 42 -3.79 5.80 9.05
CA ASP A 42 -4.02 7.25 9.02
C ASP A 42 -2.76 8.00 8.52
N ARG A 43 -1.60 7.66 9.08
CA ARG A 43 -0.31 8.24 8.62
C ARG A 43 -0.02 7.94 7.16
N SER A 44 -0.34 6.74 6.70
CA SER A 44 -0.11 6.37 5.30
C SER A 44 -0.98 7.17 4.32
N VAL A 45 -2.18 7.62 4.74
CA VAL A 45 -2.99 8.57 3.97
C VAL A 45 -2.33 9.95 3.96
N GLU A 46 -1.86 10.44 5.12
CA GLU A 46 -1.15 11.71 5.23
C GLU A 46 0.12 11.73 4.35
N GLU A 47 0.84 10.61 4.25
CA GLU A 47 2.01 10.48 3.36
C GLU A 47 1.64 10.57 1.87
N ILE A 48 0.51 9.98 1.46
CA ILE A 48 0.00 10.14 0.09
C ILE A 48 -0.33 11.62 -0.18
N ASP A 49 -1.04 12.27 0.76
CA ASP A 49 -1.42 13.68 0.65
C ASP A 49 -0.22 14.63 0.70
N GLY A 50 0.87 14.22 1.35
CA GLY A 50 2.12 14.97 1.49
C GLY A 50 3.10 14.84 0.31
N LEU A 51 2.80 14.02 -0.70
CA LEU A 51 3.68 13.88 -1.86
C LEU A 51 3.83 15.20 -2.62
N ASN A 52 5.07 15.55 -2.95
CA ASN A 52 5.36 16.77 -3.71
C ASN A 52 4.98 16.59 -5.19
N LEU A 53 3.73 16.92 -5.51
CA LEU A 53 3.17 16.80 -6.86
C LEU A 53 3.97 17.59 -7.90
N HIS A 54 4.51 18.78 -7.54
CA HIS A 54 5.32 19.57 -8.45
C HIS A 54 6.62 18.84 -8.82
N LEU A 55 7.29 18.24 -7.83
CA LEU A 55 8.47 17.40 -8.06
C LEU A 55 8.14 16.20 -8.95
N LEU A 56 7.05 15.47 -8.64
CA LEU A 56 6.65 14.30 -9.43
C LEU A 56 6.33 14.67 -10.88
N LYS A 57 5.67 15.80 -11.11
CA LYS A 57 5.43 16.34 -12.46
C LYS A 57 6.74 16.72 -13.18
N ALA A 58 7.68 17.30 -12.45
CA ALA A 58 8.99 17.63 -13.00
C ALA A 58 9.79 16.39 -13.38
N ILE A 59 9.64 15.28 -12.66
CA ILE A 59 10.21 13.98 -13.04
C ILE A 59 9.54 13.47 -14.33
N GLY A 60 8.23 13.56 -14.42
CA GLY A 60 7.45 13.06 -15.56
C GLY A 60 7.61 11.55 -15.77
N LEU A 61 7.73 11.11 -17.00
CA LEU A 61 7.88 9.69 -17.35
C LEU A 61 9.33 9.18 -17.36
N ARG A 62 10.28 9.93 -16.77
CA ARG A 62 11.67 9.49 -16.70
C ARG A 62 11.83 8.28 -15.80
N THR A 63 12.75 7.40 -16.18
CA THR A 63 13.16 6.24 -15.37
C THR A 63 14.64 6.36 -15.03
N TYR A 64 15.05 5.86 -13.86
CA TYR A 64 16.45 5.95 -13.41
C TYR A 64 17.37 4.92 -14.08
N ALA A 65 16.83 3.93 -14.77
CA ALA A 65 17.55 2.94 -15.57
C ALA A 65 16.62 2.29 -16.60
N GLU A 66 17.20 1.63 -17.59
CA GLU A 66 16.46 0.85 -18.59
C GLU A 66 15.63 -0.26 -17.90
N GLY A 67 14.41 -0.47 -18.38
CA GLY A 67 13.48 -1.49 -17.86
C GLY A 67 12.84 -1.15 -16.51
N LYS A 68 13.11 0.01 -15.92
CA LYS A 68 12.44 0.45 -14.68
C LYS A 68 11.13 1.15 -14.99
N TRP A 69 10.19 1.05 -14.04
CA TRP A 69 8.88 1.66 -14.13
C TRP A 69 8.97 3.18 -14.03
N THR A 70 8.02 3.89 -14.62
CA THR A 70 7.80 5.32 -14.36
C THR A 70 7.20 5.51 -12.96
N VAL A 71 7.25 6.74 -12.44
CA VAL A 71 6.55 7.07 -11.19
C VAL A 71 5.04 6.79 -11.31
N HIS A 72 4.44 7.03 -12.50
CA HIS A 72 3.05 6.73 -12.78
C HIS A 72 2.73 5.24 -12.60
N LYS A 73 3.57 4.36 -13.16
CA LYS A 73 3.44 2.91 -13.01
C LYS A 73 3.66 2.44 -11.58
N ILE A 74 4.56 3.09 -10.83
CA ILE A 74 4.75 2.78 -9.39
C ILE A 74 3.48 3.10 -8.60
N ILE A 75 2.86 4.26 -8.82
CA ILE A 75 1.63 4.65 -8.12
C ILE A 75 0.47 3.72 -8.49
N GLN A 76 0.33 3.37 -9.78
CA GLN A 76 -0.68 2.41 -10.22
C GLN A 76 -0.43 1.02 -9.62
N HIS A 77 0.82 0.56 -9.59
CA HIS A 77 1.19 -0.70 -8.96
C HIS A 77 0.80 -0.75 -7.48
N LEU A 78 1.04 0.31 -6.72
CA LEU A 78 0.60 0.40 -5.33
C LEU A 78 -0.92 0.24 -5.21
N THR A 79 -1.67 0.92 -6.07
CA THR A 79 -3.14 0.88 -6.10
C THR A 79 -3.67 -0.52 -6.43
N ASP A 80 -3.14 -1.15 -7.47
CA ASP A 80 -3.56 -2.47 -7.92
C ASP A 80 -3.21 -3.55 -6.90
N TRP A 81 -1.99 -3.48 -6.35
CA TRP A 81 -1.52 -4.45 -5.36
C TRP A 81 -2.30 -4.36 -4.06
N GLU A 82 -2.69 -3.16 -3.64
CA GLU A 82 -3.54 -2.98 -2.46
C GLU A 82 -4.93 -3.62 -2.64
N ARG A 83 -5.54 -3.52 -3.83
CA ARG A 83 -6.80 -4.21 -4.14
C ARG A 83 -6.66 -5.73 -4.07
N ILE A 84 -5.56 -6.27 -4.58
CA ILE A 84 -5.24 -7.69 -4.49
C ILE A 84 -5.08 -8.12 -3.03
N TRP A 85 -4.38 -7.32 -2.22
CA TRP A 85 -4.24 -7.56 -0.79
C TRP A 85 -5.59 -7.52 -0.06
N CYS A 86 -6.47 -6.57 -0.39
CA CYS A 86 -7.82 -6.51 0.17
C CYS A 86 -8.63 -7.78 -0.16
N TYR A 87 -8.55 -8.28 -1.39
CA TYR A 87 -9.18 -9.55 -1.77
C TYR A 87 -8.65 -10.72 -0.91
N ARG A 88 -7.34 -10.88 -0.82
CA ARG A 88 -6.69 -11.92 0.00
C ARG A 88 -7.11 -11.82 1.47
N THR A 89 -7.13 -10.60 1.99
CA THR A 89 -7.55 -10.29 3.37
C THR A 89 -9.01 -10.72 3.63
N ILE A 90 -9.94 -10.41 2.72
CA ILE A 90 -11.36 -10.77 2.89
C ILE A 90 -11.55 -12.29 2.86
N VAL A 91 -10.89 -12.99 1.93
CA VAL A 91 -10.93 -14.47 1.86
C VAL A 91 -10.50 -15.08 3.20
N ALA A 92 -9.39 -14.60 3.78
CA ALA A 92 -8.91 -15.06 5.08
C ALA A 92 -9.85 -14.67 6.22
N ALA A 93 -10.25 -13.39 6.30
CA ALA A 93 -11.11 -12.85 7.34
C ALA A 93 -12.48 -13.53 7.41
N ARG A 94 -12.97 -14.06 6.28
CA ARG A 94 -14.24 -14.79 6.20
C ARG A 94 -14.07 -16.30 6.24
N LYS A 95 -12.84 -16.80 6.34
CA LYS A 95 -12.50 -18.25 6.38
C LYS A 95 -13.12 -19.01 5.22
N GLU A 96 -13.14 -18.38 4.04
CA GLU A 96 -13.77 -18.94 2.83
C GLU A 96 -13.01 -20.15 2.29
N GLY A 97 -11.70 -20.22 2.50
CA GLY A 97 -10.88 -21.41 2.23
C GLY A 97 -10.12 -21.39 0.90
N THR A 98 -10.45 -20.49 -0.02
CA THR A 98 -9.69 -20.31 -1.27
C THR A 98 -8.25 -19.87 -0.95
N VAL A 99 -7.30 -20.43 -1.67
CA VAL A 99 -5.90 -20.00 -1.66
C VAL A 99 -5.63 -19.21 -2.94
N PRO A 100 -5.62 -17.87 -2.89
CA PRO A 100 -5.37 -17.04 -4.05
C PRO A 100 -4.00 -17.30 -4.68
N GLU A 101 -3.96 -17.32 -6.01
CA GLU A 101 -2.75 -17.53 -6.79
C GLU A 101 -1.74 -16.36 -6.65
N GLY A 102 -0.49 -16.63 -7.06
CA GLY A 102 0.52 -15.61 -7.30
C GLY A 102 0.22 -14.80 -8.56
N LEU A 103 0.69 -13.55 -8.61
CA LEU A 103 0.53 -12.65 -9.75
C LEU A 103 1.87 -12.06 -10.16
N GLU A 104 2.03 -11.84 -11.46
CA GLU A 104 3.26 -11.29 -12.05
C GLU A 104 3.15 -9.76 -12.17
N GLN A 105 3.76 -9.07 -11.21
CA GLN A 105 3.70 -7.61 -11.11
C GLN A 105 4.24 -6.88 -12.34
N ASP A 106 5.28 -7.42 -12.99
CA ASP A 106 5.87 -6.78 -14.18
C ASP A 106 4.96 -6.88 -15.40
N ILE A 107 4.16 -7.96 -15.51
CA ILE A 107 3.14 -8.09 -16.55
C ILE A 107 2.04 -7.07 -16.30
N MET A 108 1.58 -6.92 -15.06
CA MET A 108 0.54 -5.94 -14.70
C MET A 108 1.01 -4.51 -14.97
N ALA A 109 2.21 -4.13 -14.52
CA ALA A 109 2.75 -2.80 -14.73
C ALA A 109 2.97 -2.48 -16.23
N ARG A 110 3.38 -3.47 -17.03
CA ARG A 110 3.58 -3.29 -18.48
C ARG A 110 2.26 -3.06 -19.22
N ASN A 111 1.20 -3.72 -18.79
CA ASN A 111 -0.11 -3.66 -19.44
C ASN A 111 -1.01 -2.55 -18.85
N SER A 112 -0.54 -1.82 -17.82
CA SER A 112 -1.30 -0.70 -17.28
C SER A 112 -1.24 0.49 -18.25
N ASN A 113 -2.28 1.32 -18.24
CA ASN A 113 -2.32 2.61 -18.95
C ASN A 113 -1.88 3.79 -18.07
N ALA A 114 -1.11 3.52 -17.01
CA ALA A 114 -0.75 4.52 -16.01
C ALA A 114 -0.03 5.74 -16.60
N ASP A 115 0.81 5.53 -17.62
CA ASP A 115 1.55 6.61 -18.27
C ASP A 115 0.66 7.58 -19.09
N GLU A 116 -0.62 7.22 -19.31
CA GLU A 116 -1.64 8.05 -19.99
C GLU A 116 -2.47 8.87 -18.99
N LEU A 117 -2.39 8.53 -17.69
CA LEU A 117 -3.15 9.20 -16.63
C LEU A 117 -2.34 10.34 -16.02
N THR A 118 -3.01 11.35 -15.45
CA THR A 118 -2.32 12.38 -14.68
C THR A 118 -1.93 11.87 -13.30
N LEU A 119 -0.90 12.46 -12.70
CA LEU A 119 -0.48 12.12 -11.33
C LEU A 119 -1.62 12.39 -10.32
N GLU A 120 -2.43 13.43 -10.53
CA GLU A 120 -3.59 13.73 -9.70
C GLU A 120 -4.63 12.60 -9.74
N GLN A 121 -4.89 12.05 -10.93
CA GLN A 121 -5.81 10.92 -11.07
C GLN A 121 -5.28 9.69 -10.34
N LEU A 122 -4.01 9.33 -10.55
CA LEU A 122 -3.36 8.19 -9.92
C LEU A 122 -3.31 8.32 -8.39
N LEU A 123 -2.93 9.48 -7.86
CA LEU A 123 -2.86 9.73 -6.42
C LEU A 123 -4.26 9.76 -5.78
N THR A 124 -5.26 10.31 -6.48
CA THR A 124 -6.65 10.29 -6.01
C THR A 124 -7.16 8.85 -5.91
N GLU A 125 -6.84 8.01 -6.89
CA GLU A 125 -7.21 6.60 -6.88
C GLU A 125 -6.53 5.85 -5.74
N LEU A 126 -5.21 5.97 -5.58
CA LEU A 126 -4.44 5.35 -4.49
C LEU A 126 -5.01 5.75 -3.12
N ARG A 127 -5.24 7.05 -2.92
CA ARG A 127 -5.83 7.58 -1.69
C ARG A 127 -7.21 6.98 -1.40
N THR A 128 -8.05 6.90 -2.43
CA THR A 128 -9.41 6.35 -2.29
C THR A 128 -9.38 4.87 -1.90
N VAL A 129 -8.52 4.09 -2.54
CA VAL A 129 -8.31 2.68 -2.19
C VAL A 129 -7.79 2.56 -0.76
N ARG A 130 -6.79 3.36 -0.35
CA ARG A 130 -6.25 3.35 1.01
C ARG A 130 -7.30 3.65 2.08
N ILE A 131 -8.18 4.61 1.84
CA ILE A 131 -9.29 4.92 2.77
C ILE A 131 -10.26 3.73 2.85
N ALA A 132 -10.59 3.10 1.73
CA ALA A 132 -11.45 1.92 1.72
C ALA A 132 -10.78 0.72 2.42
N THR A 133 -9.49 0.52 2.21
CA THR A 133 -8.70 -0.50 2.90
C THR A 133 -8.71 -0.28 4.41
N LYS A 134 -8.44 0.96 4.86
CA LYS A 134 -8.52 1.30 6.29
C LYS A 134 -9.90 0.98 6.86
N ALA A 135 -10.98 1.40 6.19
CA ALA A 135 -12.35 1.14 6.64
C ALA A 135 -12.64 -0.36 6.76
N MET A 136 -12.09 -1.19 5.86
CA MET A 136 -12.18 -2.64 5.94
C MET A 136 -11.46 -3.17 7.19
N PHE A 137 -10.21 -2.76 7.44
CA PHE A 137 -9.44 -3.19 8.60
C PHE A 137 -10.04 -2.69 9.93
N ASP A 138 -10.59 -1.47 9.97
CA ASP A 138 -11.27 -0.93 11.14
C ASP A 138 -12.53 -1.72 11.53
N SER A 139 -13.10 -2.49 10.59
CA SER A 139 -14.23 -3.39 10.85
C SER A 139 -13.83 -4.73 11.49
N PHE A 140 -12.54 -5.05 11.56
CA PHE A 140 -12.04 -6.33 12.04
C PHE A 140 -11.81 -6.30 13.56
N ASN A 141 -12.22 -7.37 14.23
CA ASN A 141 -11.87 -7.62 15.62
C ASN A 141 -10.49 -8.31 15.72
N MET A 142 -10.00 -8.48 16.95
CA MET A 142 -8.68 -9.08 17.18
C MET A 142 -8.57 -10.51 16.64
N ASP A 143 -9.63 -11.32 16.75
CA ASP A 143 -9.62 -12.71 16.26
C ASP A 143 -9.44 -12.75 14.73
N ILE A 144 -10.09 -11.83 14.01
CA ILE A 144 -9.92 -11.70 12.56
C ILE A 144 -8.49 -11.26 12.21
N LEU A 145 -7.96 -10.28 12.94
CA LEU A 145 -6.60 -9.79 12.69
C LEU A 145 -5.52 -10.86 12.90
N GLN A 146 -5.75 -11.81 13.81
CA GLN A 146 -4.87 -12.95 14.07
C GLN A 146 -5.13 -14.14 13.15
N THR A 147 -6.19 -14.11 12.32
CA THR A 147 -6.45 -15.19 11.35
C THR A 147 -5.34 -15.25 10.31
N ASN A 148 -4.83 -16.45 10.04
CA ASN A 148 -3.84 -16.66 8.99
C ASN A 148 -4.49 -16.64 7.61
N CYS A 149 -3.85 -15.93 6.69
CA CYS A 149 -4.13 -15.87 5.27
C CYS A 149 -3.10 -16.70 4.52
N ARG A 150 -3.56 -17.68 3.73
CA ARG A 150 -2.71 -18.39 2.79
C ARG A 150 -2.97 -17.88 1.38
N PHE A 151 -1.89 -17.60 0.65
CA PHE A 151 -1.96 -17.23 -0.76
C PHE A 151 -0.66 -17.66 -1.44
N TYR A 152 -0.75 -18.21 -2.62
CA TYR A 152 0.37 -18.84 -3.31
C TYR A 152 1.14 -19.77 -2.35
N THR A 153 2.40 -19.51 -2.07
CA THR A 153 3.25 -20.29 -1.13
C THR A 153 3.42 -19.61 0.24
N TYR A 154 2.80 -18.45 0.45
CA TYR A 154 2.95 -17.65 1.66
C TYR A 154 1.81 -17.88 2.64
N GLU A 155 2.14 -17.69 3.92
CA GLU A 155 1.17 -17.67 5.01
C GLU A 155 1.53 -16.53 5.97
N MET A 156 0.53 -15.71 6.33
CA MET A 156 0.71 -14.58 7.22
C MET A 156 -0.61 -14.17 7.86
N SER A 157 -0.57 -13.58 9.05
CA SER A 157 -1.79 -13.07 9.68
C SER A 157 -2.39 -11.90 8.91
N VAL A 158 -3.71 -11.68 9.05
CA VAL A 158 -4.39 -10.50 8.52
C VAL A 158 -3.74 -9.21 9.05
N LEU A 159 -3.28 -9.19 10.31
CA LEU A 159 -2.51 -8.08 10.89
C LEU A 159 -1.22 -7.83 10.10
N ALA A 160 -0.48 -8.89 9.79
CA ALA A 160 0.76 -8.80 9.01
C ALA A 160 0.52 -8.27 7.59
N ILE A 161 -0.61 -8.66 6.97
CA ILE A 161 -1.02 -8.08 5.66
C ILE A 161 -1.23 -6.57 5.78
N GLY A 162 -1.92 -6.09 6.82
CA GLY A 162 -2.15 -4.65 7.02
C GLY A 162 -0.84 -3.86 7.07
N PHE A 163 0.13 -4.30 7.88
CA PHE A 163 1.44 -3.66 7.94
C PHE A 163 2.27 -3.85 6.64
N SER A 164 2.09 -4.97 5.92
CA SER A 164 2.74 -5.16 4.62
C SER A 164 2.23 -4.18 3.56
N ILE A 165 0.93 -3.89 3.52
CA ILE A 165 0.34 -2.89 2.62
C ILE A 165 0.97 -1.51 2.84
N ILE A 166 1.05 -1.08 4.10
CA ILE A 166 1.64 0.23 4.46
C ILE A 166 3.14 0.24 4.15
N GLY A 167 3.86 -0.81 4.57
CA GLY A 167 5.30 -0.93 4.29
C GLY A 167 5.65 -1.00 2.82
N HIS A 168 4.78 -1.56 1.98
CA HIS A 168 4.92 -1.57 0.53
C HIS A 168 4.86 -0.15 -0.06
N GLN A 169 3.94 0.69 0.44
CA GLN A 169 3.92 2.13 0.10
C GLN A 169 5.21 2.82 0.54
N LEU A 170 5.63 2.63 1.79
CA LEU A 170 6.86 3.23 2.33
C LEU A 170 8.08 2.87 1.49
N HIS A 171 8.20 1.60 1.09
CA HIS A 171 9.26 1.15 0.19
C HIS A 171 9.26 1.92 -1.13
N HIS A 172 8.12 1.98 -1.81
CA HIS A 172 8.05 2.64 -3.11
C HIS A 172 8.22 4.15 -3.03
N PHE A 173 7.71 4.80 -1.98
CA PHE A 173 7.95 6.23 -1.76
C PHE A 173 9.42 6.53 -1.49
N LYS A 174 10.10 5.66 -0.75
CA LYS A 174 11.57 5.73 -0.57
C LYS A 174 12.30 5.56 -1.89
N VAL A 175 11.90 4.60 -2.73
CA VAL A 175 12.48 4.41 -4.08
C VAL A 175 12.27 5.67 -4.95
N ILE A 176 11.08 6.28 -4.92
CA ILE A 176 10.80 7.52 -5.64
C ILE A 176 11.72 8.64 -5.14
N ASP A 177 11.87 8.79 -3.84
CA ASP A 177 12.73 9.82 -3.27
C ASP A 177 14.22 9.61 -3.61
N GLU A 178 14.74 8.41 -3.43
CA GLU A 178 16.16 8.12 -3.63
C GLU A 178 16.58 8.03 -5.10
N LYS A 179 15.72 7.49 -5.98
CA LYS A 179 16.09 7.15 -7.37
C LYS A 179 15.50 8.10 -8.40
N TYR A 180 14.31 8.65 -8.15
CA TYR A 180 13.64 9.50 -9.13
C TYR A 180 13.75 10.98 -8.84
N ARG A 181 13.83 11.42 -7.57
CA ARG A 181 14.08 12.84 -7.24
C ARG A 181 15.29 13.43 -7.99
N PRO A 182 16.45 12.72 -8.12
CA PRO A 182 17.59 13.24 -8.85
C PRO A 182 17.35 13.45 -10.36
N LEU A 183 16.29 12.89 -10.92
CA LEU A 183 15.92 13.04 -12.34
C LEU A 183 15.13 14.31 -12.62
N ALA A 184 14.63 14.97 -11.58
CA ALA A 184 13.94 16.25 -11.75
C ALA A 184 14.96 17.30 -12.25
N PRO A 185 14.61 18.11 -13.27
CA PRO A 185 15.42 19.27 -13.63
C PRO A 185 15.59 20.18 -12.40
N ALA A 186 16.75 20.87 -12.31
CA ALA A 186 16.93 21.88 -11.28
C ALA A 186 15.72 22.84 -11.32
N LEU A 187 14.92 22.83 -10.26
CA LEU A 187 13.79 23.75 -10.16
C LEU A 187 14.39 25.14 -10.06
N GLN A 188 14.18 25.97 -11.07
CA GLN A 188 14.54 27.39 -10.98
C GLN A 188 13.58 27.99 -9.93
N ASP A 189 14.15 28.44 -8.83
CA ASP A 189 13.45 29.26 -7.85
C ASP A 189 12.93 30.52 -8.56
N ASN A 190 11.61 30.59 -8.81
CA ASN A 190 10.94 31.79 -9.28
C ASN A 190 10.42 32.59 -8.10
#